data_5fda6516e840bd5241d8d4d455d69fac
#
_entry.id   5fda6516e840bd5241d8d4d455d69fac
#
_cell.length_a   1.000
_cell.length_b   1.000
_cell.length_c   1.000
_cell.angle_alpha   90.00
_cell.angle_beta   90.00
_cell.angle_gamma   90.00
#
_symmetry.space_group_name_H-M   'P 1'
#
loop_
_entity.id
_entity.type
_entity.pdbx_description
1 polymer ?
#
loop_
_entity_poly.entity_id
_entity_poly.type
_entity_poly.pdbx_seq_one_letter_code
_entity_poly.pdbx_strand_id
1 'polypeptide(L)'
;MSALPLPSSPVAASTTTSISTSTTSSSSFASSLQETVVSTTSSPSSLPYKESKKVDDVVGQELIQWLDKNGADSKKLTLQEYAPEVRGVHSCKVLVPGERILVVPKKCLITVEMGKKTDIGRKLLARNVNFVAPKHIYLMMFLLTDMEHVETSFFRNYYSTLPSTLSNMPIFWSEKELQWLKGSYIIQQIQERKAAIRKDYDVICRVDPSFTRFTLDRFSWARMIVCSRNFGLTIDGVKTAALVPFADMLNHYRPRETSWTFDQSIDAFTITSLGTIGAGAQVYDSYGKKCNHRFLLNYGFAVEDNTEEDGRNPNEVLIDFQLQPGDGQLFYDKRAYLHESGIFTMDARLSCSHSDTNTREGFSFARLIVATEEEFSSMKMKSPAHSSPPISFDNEIRALQYLRNLMTHQLSLYDTTIEEDNELLASKKYPLFSNRIQALFFIRGEKQVCRYFQKLADKVIPLFSLPLTECREELQRSFDGDGDADRYAQDVIAYLVTQVYNES
;
A
#
# COMPACT_ATOMS: atom_id res chain seq x y z
N MET A 1 21.24 33.51 20.35
CA MET A 1 19.95 32.82 20.49
C MET A 1 20.02 31.61 19.54
N SER A 2 20.33 30.46 20.09
CA SER A 2 20.58 29.23 19.35
C SER A 2 19.25 28.52 19.09
N ALA A 3 18.92 28.24 17.82
CA ALA A 3 17.78 27.45 17.45
C ALA A 3 18.09 25.95 17.62
N LEU A 4 17.28 25.26 18.39
CA LEU A 4 17.31 23.81 18.58
C LEU A 4 16.77 23.11 17.33
N PRO A 5 17.32 21.96 16.92
CA PRO A 5 16.80 21.18 15.79
C PRO A 5 15.56 20.38 16.17
N LEU A 6 14.58 20.35 15.26
CA LEU A 6 13.37 19.52 15.34
C LEU A 6 13.74 18.03 15.18
N PRO A 7 13.13 17.12 15.94
CA PRO A 7 13.41 15.69 15.85
C PRO A 7 12.74 15.07 14.61
N SER A 8 13.50 14.24 13.92
CA SER A 8 13.07 13.42 12.79
C SER A 8 12.23 12.23 13.28
N SER A 9 11.02 12.06 12.72
CA SER A 9 10.16 10.90 12.96
C SER A 9 10.79 9.61 12.44
N PRO A 10 10.75 8.49 13.17
CA PRO A 10 11.27 7.22 12.72
C PRO A 10 10.32 6.53 11.74
N VAL A 11 10.85 6.19 10.57
CA VAL A 11 10.19 5.28 9.61
C VAL A 11 10.32 3.85 10.16
N ALA A 12 9.18 3.21 10.46
CA ALA A 12 9.12 1.82 10.90
C ALA A 12 9.72 0.88 9.83
N ALA A 13 10.79 0.19 10.20
CA ALA A 13 11.35 -0.91 9.44
C ALA A 13 10.54 -2.18 9.73
N SER A 14 9.94 -2.77 8.69
CA SER A 14 9.29 -4.08 8.79
C SER A 14 10.34 -5.18 8.96
N THR A 15 10.41 -5.75 10.13
CA THR A 15 11.18 -6.96 10.45
C THR A 15 10.40 -8.19 10.02
N THR A 16 10.92 -8.92 9.04
CA THR A 16 10.42 -10.25 8.65
C THR A 16 11.08 -11.28 9.56
N THR A 17 10.29 -11.92 10.41
CA THR A 17 10.72 -13.08 11.22
C THR A 17 10.56 -14.34 10.39
N SER A 18 11.66 -15.03 10.13
CA SER A 18 11.69 -16.36 9.50
C SER A 18 11.37 -17.43 10.54
N ILE A 19 10.32 -18.21 10.30
CA ILE A 19 10.01 -19.42 11.07
C ILE A 19 10.56 -20.61 10.29
N SER A 20 11.48 -21.35 10.95
CA SER A 20 12.02 -22.62 10.49
C SER A 20 11.02 -23.75 10.76
N THR A 21 10.63 -24.50 9.72
CA THR A 21 9.81 -25.72 9.84
C THR A 21 10.74 -26.93 9.93
N SER A 22 10.60 -27.67 11.02
CA SER A 22 11.17 -29.02 11.19
C SER A 22 10.20 -30.06 10.58
N THR A 23 10.76 -30.89 9.71
CA THR A 23 10.10 -32.07 9.14
C THR A 23 10.04 -33.22 10.12
N THR A 24 8.86 -33.83 10.28
CA THR A 24 8.73 -35.22 10.74
C THR A 24 7.79 -35.98 9.82
N SER A 25 8.30 -37.09 9.34
CA SER A 25 7.66 -38.09 8.49
C SER A 25 6.73 -39.03 9.29
N SER A 26 5.56 -39.39 8.76
CA SER A 26 5.02 -40.77 8.88
C SER A 26 3.81 -41.02 7.95
N SER A 27 4.01 -41.95 7.07
CA SER A 27 3.23 -43.08 6.54
C SER A 27 1.70 -43.09 6.51
N SER A 28 1.19 -43.26 5.29
CA SER A 28 0.13 -44.15 4.77
C SER A 28 -1.15 -44.41 5.57
N PHE A 29 -2.29 -44.09 4.94
CA PHE A 29 -3.41 -45.05 4.72
C PHE A 29 -4.27 -44.56 3.54
N ALA A 30 -4.44 -45.47 2.55
CA ALA A 30 -5.34 -45.27 1.45
C ALA A 30 -6.74 -45.77 1.81
N SER A 31 -7.80 -45.00 1.54
CA SER A 31 -9.11 -45.53 1.25
C SER A 31 -9.91 -44.60 0.35
N SER A 32 -10.42 -45.20 -0.71
CA SER A 32 -11.21 -44.66 -1.79
C SER A 32 -12.57 -44.13 -1.31
N LEU A 33 -12.89 -42.87 -1.71
CA LEU A 33 -14.27 -42.46 -1.92
C LEU A 33 -14.32 -41.58 -3.17
N GLN A 34 -15.04 -42.06 -4.16
CA GLN A 34 -15.44 -41.29 -5.33
C GLN A 34 -16.44 -40.23 -4.88
N GLU A 35 -16.06 -38.99 -4.86
CA GLU A 35 -16.98 -37.87 -4.81
C GLU A 35 -17.01 -37.15 -6.15
N THR A 36 -18.22 -37.03 -6.66
CA THR A 36 -18.58 -36.34 -7.89
C THR A 36 -18.26 -34.86 -7.76
N VAL A 37 -17.19 -34.43 -8.42
CA VAL A 37 -16.81 -33.01 -8.51
C VAL A 37 -17.80 -32.33 -9.45
N VAL A 38 -18.78 -31.64 -8.91
CA VAL A 38 -19.54 -30.63 -9.63
C VAL A 38 -18.64 -29.42 -9.76
N SER A 39 -18.01 -29.27 -10.92
CA SER A 39 -17.21 -28.10 -11.28
C SER A 39 -18.14 -26.91 -11.55
N THR A 40 -18.40 -26.12 -10.54
CA THR A 40 -18.87 -24.74 -10.74
C THR A 40 -17.65 -23.86 -11.00
N THR A 41 -17.16 -23.87 -12.23
CA THR A 41 -16.25 -22.84 -12.72
C THR A 41 -17.06 -21.57 -12.97
N SER A 42 -17.24 -20.77 -11.94
CA SER A 42 -17.56 -19.36 -12.12
C SER A 42 -16.28 -18.69 -12.65
N SER A 43 -16.21 -18.51 -13.96
CA SER A 43 -15.19 -17.65 -14.59
C SER A 43 -15.27 -16.27 -13.93
N PRO A 44 -14.13 -15.70 -13.47
CA PRO A 44 -14.14 -14.34 -12.94
C PRO A 44 -14.67 -13.43 -14.05
N SER A 45 -15.65 -12.61 -13.69
CA SER A 45 -16.27 -11.61 -14.53
C SER A 45 -15.19 -10.80 -15.25
N SER A 46 -15.33 -10.74 -16.56
CA SER A 46 -14.47 -10.08 -17.52
C SER A 46 -13.92 -8.75 -17.02
N LEU A 47 -12.60 -8.70 -16.80
CA LEU A 47 -11.84 -7.49 -16.59
C LEU A 47 -12.07 -6.50 -17.76
N PRO A 48 -12.11 -5.19 -17.50
CA PRO A 48 -12.56 -4.16 -18.45
C PRO A 48 -11.66 -3.92 -19.69
N TYR A 49 -10.61 -4.74 -19.85
CA TYR A 49 -9.63 -4.62 -20.95
C TYR A 49 -10.01 -5.37 -22.24
N LYS A 50 -11.20 -5.98 -22.33
CA LYS A 50 -11.56 -6.88 -23.47
C LYS A 50 -11.87 -6.17 -24.79
N GLU A 51 -11.97 -4.84 -24.87
CA GLU A 51 -12.44 -4.15 -26.09
C GLU A 51 -11.50 -3.06 -26.63
N SER A 52 -10.21 -3.03 -26.26
CA SER A 52 -9.30 -2.11 -26.95
C SER A 52 -8.86 -2.68 -28.29
N LYS A 53 -9.04 -1.92 -29.38
CA LYS A 53 -8.43 -2.23 -30.68
C LYS A 53 -6.93 -2.40 -30.47
N LYS A 54 -6.37 -3.52 -30.96
CA LYS A 54 -4.91 -3.71 -31.02
C LYS A 54 -4.33 -2.54 -31.79
N VAL A 55 -3.55 -1.71 -31.10
CA VAL A 55 -2.69 -0.72 -31.72
C VAL A 55 -1.33 -1.40 -31.88
N ASP A 56 -0.70 -1.29 -33.06
CA ASP A 56 0.65 -1.78 -33.27
C ASP A 56 1.61 -0.98 -32.38
N ASP A 57 2.03 -1.57 -31.27
CA ASP A 57 2.99 -0.96 -30.33
C ASP A 57 4.42 -1.10 -30.91
N VAL A 58 4.75 -0.22 -31.86
CA VAL A 58 6.08 -0.20 -32.50
C VAL A 58 7.18 -0.01 -31.45
N VAL A 59 6.96 0.85 -30.49
CA VAL A 59 7.95 1.13 -29.41
C VAL A 59 8.16 -0.08 -28.51
N GLY A 60 7.08 -0.80 -28.21
CA GLY A 60 7.16 -2.08 -27.47
C GLY A 60 7.89 -3.16 -28.25
N GLN A 61 7.67 -3.25 -29.57
CA GLN A 61 8.40 -4.20 -30.43
C GLN A 61 9.90 -3.87 -30.50
N GLU A 62 10.29 -2.60 -30.61
CA GLU A 62 11.69 -2.19 -30.58
C GLU A 62 12.37 -2.53 -29.24
N LEU A 63 11.65 -2.39 -28.10
CA LEU A 63 12.15 -2.84 -26.80
C LEU A 63 12.40 -4.34 -26.77
N ILE A 64 11.46 -5.16 -27.27
CA ILE A 64 11.59 -6.62 -27.33
C ILE A 64 12.80 -7.01 -28.18
N GLN A 65 12.95 -6.43 -29.38
CA GLN A 65 14.08 -6.70 -30.26
C GLN A 65 15.43 -6.33 -29.63
N TRP A 66 15.48 -5.19 -28.92
CA TRP A 66 16.67 -4.78 -28.18
C TRP A 66 17.01 -5.77 -27.06
N LEU A 67 16.01 -6.22 -26.30
CA LEU A 67 16.20 -7.21 -25.25
C LEU A 67 16.72 -8.53 -25.81
N ASP A 68 16.09 -9.07 -26.86
CA ASP A 68 16.49 -10.33 -27.51
C ASP A 68 17.94 -10.26 -28.01
N LYS A 69 18.32 -9.15 -28.70
CA LYS A 69 19.69 -8.91 -29.15
C LYS A 69 20.69 -8.88 -28.00
N ASN A 70 20.24 -8.53 -26.80
CA ASN A 70 21.06 -8.48 -25.59
C ASN A 70 20.98 -9.74 -24.73
N GLY A 71 20.35 -10.83 -25.22
CA GLY A 71 20.32 -12.14 -24.58
C GLY A 71 19.20 -12.33 -23.56
N ALA A 72 18.18 -11.47 -23.57
CA ALA A 72 16.96 -11.71 -22.81
C ALA A 72 16.13 -12.85 -23.46
N ASP A 73 15.27 -13.48 -22.66
CA ASP A 73 14.26 -14.41 -23.15
C ASP A 73 12.89 -13.90 -22.76
N SER A 74 12.19 -13.28 -23.72
CA SER A 74 10.81 -12.78 -23.59
C SER A 74 9.86 -13.43 -24.60
N LYS A 75 10.27 -14.48 -25.32
CA LYS A 75 9.54 -15.09 -26.46
C LYS A 75 8.13 -15.60 -26.15
N LYS A 76 7.82 -15.79 -24.87
CA LYS A 76 6.51 -16.24 -24.40
C LYS A 76 5.53 -15.10 -24.18
N LEU A 77 6.02 -13.86 -24.24
CA LEU A 77 5.33 -12.65 -23.86
C LEU A 77 5.34 -11.63 -25.00
N THR A 78 4.33 -10.77 -25.00
CA THR A 78 4.24 -9.61 -25.89
C THR A 78 3.70 -8.41 -25.13
N LEU A 79 3.91 -7.20 -25.68
CA LEU A 79 3.31 -5.99 -25.17
C LEU A 79 2.04 -5.66 -25.96
N GLN A 80 1.05 -5.14 -25.25
CA GLN A 80 -0.17 -4.60 -25.85
C GLN A 80 -0.44 -3.22 -25.26
N GLU A 81 -0.66 -2.24 -26.12
CA GLU A 81 -1.09 -0.90 -25.72
C GLU A 81 -2.62 -0.82 -25.72
N TYR A 82 -3.20 -0.23 -24.65
CA TYR A 82 -4.65 -0.07 -24.46
C TYR A 82 -5.11 1.36 -24.71
N ALA A 83 -4.23 2.31 -24.41
CA ALA A 83 -4.37 3.74 -24.62
C ALA A 83 -2.97 4.34 -24.74
N PRO A 84 -2.78 5.56 -25.21
CA PRO A 84 -1.46 6.17 -25.29
C PRO A 84 -0.67 6.02 -23.97
N GLU A 85 0.51 5.39 -24.06
CA GLU A 85 1.42 5.10 -22.92
C GLU A 85 0.86 4.15 -21.84
N VAL A 86 -0.32 3.53 -22.04
CA VAL A 86 -0.91 2.53 -21.15
C VAL A 86 -0.75 1.15 -21.75
N ARG A 87 0.15 0.37 -21.18
CA ARG A 87 0.53 -0.96 -21.70
C ARG A 87 0.34 -2.06 -20.68
N GLY A 88 0.28 -3.30 -21.18
CA GLY A 88 0.34 -4.50 -20.37
C GLY A 88 1.08 -5.62 -21.11
N VAL A 89 1.51 -6.60 -20.35
CA VAL A 89 2.21 -7.79 -20.84
C VAL A 89 1.19 -8.89 -21.08
N HIS A 90 1.23 -9.54 -22.24
CA HIS A 90 0.35 -10.65 -22.60
C HIS A 90 1.16 -11.92 -22.92
N SER A 91 0.55 -13.06 -22.63
CA SER A 91 1.11 -14.35 -23.01
C SER A 91 0.90 -14.64 -24.50
N CYS A 92 1.94 -15.12 -25.21
CA CYS A 92 1.82 -15.60 -26.60
C CYS A 92 1.31 -17.03 -26.69
N LYS A 93 1.38 -17.80 -25.60
CA LYS A 93 0.97 -19.21 -25.50
C LYS A 93 0.45 -19.50 -24.09
N VAL A 94 -0.11 -20.69 -23.88
CA VAL A 94 -0.45 -21.14 -22.52
C VAL A 94 0.84 -21.23 -21.70
N LEU A 95 0.86 -20.61 -20.53
CA LEU A 95 1.94 -20.69 -19.55
C LEU A 95 1.51 -21.65 -18.44
N VAL A 96 2.46 -22.41 -17.90
CA VAL A 96 2.18 -23.41 -16.86
C VAL A 96 2.88 -23.04 -15.54
N PRO A 97 2.39 -23.53 -14.38
CA PRO A 97 3.01 -23.30 -13.08
C PRO A 97 4.49 -23.70 -13.06
N GLY A 98 5.35 -22.86 -12.48
CA GLY A 98 6.80 -23.08 -12.40
C GLY A 98 7.56 -22.74 -13.70
N GLU A 99 6.87 -22.37 -14.78
CA GLU A 99 7.52 -21.99 -16.03
C GLU A 99 8.18 -20.63 -15.91
N ARG A 100 9.49 -20.56 -16.24
CA ARG A 100 10.19 -19.28 -16.41
C ARG A 100 9.70 -18.61 -17.68
N ILE A 101 9.12 -17.42 -17.54
CA ILE A 101 8.44 -16.72 -18.63
C ILE A 101 9.20 -15.48 -19.11
N LEU A 102 10.10 -14.93 -18.29
CA LEU A 102 10.96 -13.80 -18.65
C LEU A 102 12.34 -13.97 -18.03
N VAL A 103 13.38 -13.66 -18.81
CA VAL A 103 14.77 -13.54 -18.35
C VAL A 103 15.34 -12.24 -18.89
N VAL A 104 15.82 -11.36 -18.00
CA VAL A 104 16.47 -10.09 -18.36
C VAL A 104 17.89 -10.07 -17.80
N PRO A 105 18.93 -10.16 -18.64
CA PRO A 105 20.32 -10.15 -18.19
C PRO A 105 20.67 -8.89 -17.39
N LYS A 106 21.53 -9.00 -16.39
CA LYS A 106 21.98 -7.88 -15.52
C LYS A 106 22.41 -6.65 -16.30
N LYS A 107 23.10 -6.81 -17.44
CA LYS A 107 23.53 -5.70 -18.30
C LYS A 107 22.37 -4.86 -18.85
N CYS A 108 21.15 -5.43 -18.92
CA CYS A 108 19.94 -4.74 -19.38
C CYS A 108 19.19 -4.05 -18.23
N LEU A 109 19.66 -4.14 -16.97
CA LEU A 109 19.07 -3.48 -15.81
C LEU A 109 19.73 -2.13 -15.58
N ILE A 110 18.93 -1.13 -15.18
CA ILE A 110 19.49 0.12 -14.62
C ILE A 110 19.56 -0.07 -13.10
N THR A 111 20.76 -0.09 -12.57
CA THR A 111 21.02 -0.42 -11.16
C THR A 111 21.44 0.79 -10.34
N VAL A 112 21.29 0.72 -9.03
CA VAL A 112 21.79 1.74 -8.08
C VAL A 112 23.28 2.00 -8.25
N GLU A 113 24.08 0.95 -8.54
CA GLU A 113 25.53 1.06 -8.72
C GLU A 113 25.90 1.89 -9.97
N MET A 114 25.09 1.82 -11.02
CA MET A 114 25.29 2.70 -12.21
C MET A 114 25.10 4.16 -11.82
N GLY A 115 24.07 4.46 -11.03
CA GLY A 115 23.82 5.82 -10.55
C GLY A 115 24.91 6.36 -9.63
N LYS A 116 25.49 5.52 -8.77
CA LYS A 116 26.65 5.88 -7.95
C LYS A 116 27.88 6.21 -8.76
N LYS A 117 28.03 5.60 -9.95
CA LYS A 117 29.16 5.81 -10.86
C LYS A 117 29.02 7.07 -11.75
N THR A 118 27.86 7.70 -11.79
CA THR A 118 27.70 9.00 -12.49
C THR A 118 28.53 10.08 -11.78
N ASP A 119 28.85 11.18 -12.48
CA ASP A 119 29.60 12.28 -11.88
C ASP A 119 28.90 12.87 -10.68
N ILE A 120 27.60 13.10 -10.81
CA ILE A 120 26.79 13.56 -9.69
C ILE A 120 26.70 12.53 -8.57
N GLY A 121 26.54 11.25 -8.90
CA GLY A 121 26.49 10.15 -7.91
C GLY A 121 27.77 10.09 -7.08
N ARG A 122 28.95 10.22 -7.71
CA ARG A 122 30.24 10.29 -7.00
C ARG A 122 30.35 11.52 -6.09
N LYS A 123 29.88 12.69 -6.54
CA LYS A 123 29.86 13.90 -5.71
C LYS A 123 28.96 13.75 -4.48
N LEU A 124 27.79 13.14 -4.64
CA LEU A 124 26.85 12.86 -3.54
C LEU A 124 27.44 11.90 -2.52
N LEU A 125 28.11 10.83 -2.97
CA LEU A 125 28.82 9.89 -2.11
C LEU A 125 29.96 10.57 -1.35
N ALA A 126 30.79 11.34 -2.04
CA ALA A 126 31.93 12.05 -1.41
C ALA A 126 31.50 13.07 -0.35
N ARG A 127 30.30 13.65 -0.47
CA ARG A 127 29.73 14.57 0.52
C ARG A 127 28.91 13.86 1.62
N ASN A 128 28.81 12.54 1.55
CA ASN A 128 28.02 11.72 2.50
C ASN A 128 26.61 12.26 2.71
N VAL A 129 25.92 12.59 1.62
CA VAL A 129 24.56 13.17 1.68
C VAL A 129 23.57 12.10 2.07
N ASN A 130 22.81 12.36 3.13
CA ASN A 130 21.75 11.47 3.60
C ASN A 130 20.40 11.82 2.93
N PHE A 131 19.82 10.84 2.26
CA PHE A 131 18.48 10.90 1.67
C PHE A 131 17.55 9.89 2.34
N VAL A 132 16.26 10.19 2.41
CA VAL A 132 15.26 9.23 2.94
C VAL A 132 15.19 7.96 2.06
N ALA A 133 15.35 8.11 0.74
CA ALA A 133 15.32 6.99 -0.20
C ALA A 133 16.56 7.00 -1.12
N PRO A 134 17.77 6.69 -0.59
CA PRO A 134 19.02 6.84 -1.33
C PRO A 134 19.08 5.99 -2.62
N LYS A 135 18.50 4.77 -2.61
CA LYS A 135 18.44 3.91 -3.80
C LYS A 135 17.70 4.58 -4.94
N HIS A 136 16.58 5.24 -4.66
CA HIS A 136 15.83 6.00 -5.66
C HIS A 136 16.68 7.15 -6.23
N ILE A 137 17.37 7.91 -5.38
CA ILE A 137 18.21 9.02 -5.83
C ILE A 137 19.29 8.54 -6.82
N TYR A 138 20.01 7.46 -6.50
CA TYR A 138 21.04 6.97 -7.43
C TYR A 138 20.46 6.43 -8.74
N LEU A 139 19.31 5.75 -8.72
CA LEU A 139 18.60 5.34 -9.95
C LEU A 139 18.22 6.57 -10.79
N MET A 140 17.72 7.64 -10.15
CA MET A 140 17.38 8.91 -10.82
C MET A 140 18.61 9.59 -11.39
N MET A 141 19.75 9.57 -10.67
CA MET A 141 20.99 10.17 -11.19
C MET A 141 21.42 9.50 -12.50
N PHE A 142 21.37 8.18 -12.56
CA PHE A 142 21.65 7.48 -13.81
C PHE A 142 20.61 7.82 -14.88
N LEU A 143 19.32 7.66 -14.58
CA LEU A 143 18.24 7.91 -15.53
C LEU A 143 18.31 9.30 -16.16
N LEU A 144 18.45 10.34 -15.35
CA LEU A 144 18.49 11.72 -15.82
C LEU A 144 19.72 12.01 -16.67
N THR A 145 20.91 11.60 -16.21
CA THR A 145 22.17 11.89 -16.91
C THR A 145 22.32 11.08 -18.21
N ASP A 146 21.87 9.83 -18.23
CA ASP A 146 21.95 8.99 -19.42
C ASP A 146 20.94 9.44 -20.50
N MET A 147 19.75 9.89 -20.08
CA MET A 147 18.73 10.44 -20.99
C MET A 147 19.14 11.78 -21.64
N GLU A 148 20.14 12.51 -21.13
CA GLU A 148 20.71 13.67 -21.84
C GLU A 148 21.32 13.27 -23.18
N HIS A 149 21.76 12.04 -23.30
CA HIS A 149 22.38 11.47 -24.49
C HIS A 149 21.56 10.28 -25.04
N VAL A 150 20.23 10.38 -25.03
CA VAL A 150 19.31 9.28 -25.36
C VAL A 150 19.61 8.62 -26.70
N GLU A 151 20.02 9.38 -27.72
CA GLU A 151 20.29 8.87 -29.06
C GLU A 151 21.47 7.87 -29.10
N THR A 152 22.43 8.00 -28.21
CA THR A 152 23.59 7.11 -28.07
C THR A 152 23.51 6.18 -26.87
N SER A 153 22.49 6.32 -26.06
CA SER A 153 22.30 5.48 -24.86
C SER A 153 22.05 4.03 -25.21
N PHE A 154 22.69 3.13 -24.45
CA PHE A 154 22.38 1.70 -24.50
C PHE A 154 20.90 1.42 -24.17
N PHE A 155 20.26 2.24 -23.30
CA PHE A 155 18.88 2.09 -22.84
C PHE A 155 17.87 2.89 -23.67
N ARG A 156 18.23 3.41 -24.83
CA ARG A 156 17.35 4.22 -25.69
C ARG A 156 15.97 3.59 -25.89
N ASN A 157 15.93 2.30 -26.27
CA ASN A 157 14.67 1.59 -26.54
C ASN A 157 13.81 1.43 -25.28
N TYR A 158 14.41 1.32 -24.10
CA TYR A 158 13.68 1.33 -22.86
C TYR A 158 13.14 2.73 -22.54
N TYR A 159 13.93 3.78 -22.71
CA TYR A 159 13.49 5.14 -22.45
C TYR A 159 12.31 5.57 -23.32
N SER A 160 12.25 5.06 -24.56
CA SER A 160 11.12 5.32 -25.46
C SER A 160 9.81 4.72 -24.98
N THR A 161 9.85 3.71 -24.09
CA THR A 161 8.65 3.08 -23.50
C THR A 161 8.19 3.75 -22.20
N LEU A 162 9.01 4.61 -21.60
CA LEU A 162 8.62 5.31 -20.38
C LEU A 162 7.59 6.39 -20.71
N PRO A 163 6.56 6.57 -19.86
CA PRO A 163 5.55 7.60 -20.10
C PRO A 163 6.19 8.99 -20.09
N SER A 164 5.83 9.79 -21.08
CA SER A 164 6.33 11.16 -21.23
C SER A 164 5.88 12.07 -20.09
N THR A 165 4.66 11.79 -19.58
CA THR A 165 4.07 12.46 -18.42
C THR A 165 3.60 11.42 -17.41
N LEU A 166 3.37 11.86 -16.19
CA LEU A 166 2.76 11.05 -15.13
C LEU A 166 1.52 11.76 -14.58
N SER A 167 0.69 12.28 -15.49
CA SER A 167 -0.51 13.04 -15.15
C SER A 167 -1.54 12.23 -14.33
N ASN A 168 -1.43 10.90 -14.34
CA ASN A 168 -2.22 10.01 -13.49
C ASN A 168 -1.80 10.01 -12.01
N MET A 169 -0.60 10.52 -11.68
CA MET A 169 -0.11 10.52 -10.29
C MET A 169 -0.50 11.83 -9.57
N PRO A 170 -1.02 11.77 -8.34
CA PRO A 170 -1.61 12.93 -7.65
C PRO A 170 -0.67 14.11 -7.43
N ILE A 171 0.66 13.88 -7.38
CA ILE A 171 1.62 14.99 -7.27
C ILE A 171 1.64 15.92 -8.50
N PHE A 172 1.14 15.45 -9.64
CA PHE A 172 1.03 16.21 -10.90
C PHE A 172 -0.40 16.65 -11.19
N TRP A 173 -1.38 16.32 -10.34
CA TRP A 173 -2.75 16.74 -10.52
C TRP A 173 -2.89 18.25 -10.36
N SER A 174 -3.79 18.82 -11.16
CA SER A 174 -4.23 20.19 -11.03
C SER A 174 -5.00 20.42 -9.72
N GLU A 175 -5.05 21.67 -9.25
CA GLU A 175 -5.85 22.01 -8.06
C GLU A 175 -7.32 21.57 -8.19
N LYS A 176 -7.89 21.62 -9.40
CA LYS A 176 -9.25 21.13 -9.66
C LYS A 176 -9.38 19.61 -9.46
N GLU A 177 -8.37 18.85 -9.86
CA GLU A 177 -8.36 17.39 -9.67
C GLU A 177 -8.12 17.04 -8.20
N LEU A 178 -7.27 17.78 -7.50
CA LEU A 178 -7.04 17.59 -6.07
C LEU A 178 -8.31 17.82 -5.24
N GLN A 179 -9.25 18.67 -5.69
CA GLN A 179 -10.54 18.83 -5.02
C GLN A 179 -11.36 17.52 -4.97
N TRP A 180 -11.15 16.59 -5.90
CA TRP A 180 -11.81 15.27 -5.86
C TRP A 180 -11.37 14.40 -4.68
N LEU A 181 -10.27 14.77 -4.01
CA LEU A 181 -9.72 14.11 -2.83
C LEU A 181 -10.03 14.86 -1.53
N LYS A 182 -10.88 15.88 -1.59
CA LYS A 182 -11.27 16.68 -0.42
C LYS A 182 -11.82 15.79 0.69
N GLY A 183 -11.49 16.10 1.93
CA GLY A 183 -11.83 15.31 3.12
C GLY A 183 -10.80 14.24 3.45
N SER A 184 -9.92 13.86 2.50
CA SER A 184 -8.89 12.87 2.73
C SER A 184 -7.55 13.49 3.16
N TYR A 185 -6.87 12.81 4.07
CA TYR A 185 -5.50 13.13 4.48
C TYR A 185 -4.47 13.02 3.33
N ILE A 186 -4.79 12.32 2.25
CA ILE A 186 -3.88 12.18 1.10
C ILE A 186 -3.45 13.53 0.52
N ILE A 187 -4.28 14.57 0.62
CA ILE A 187 -3.93 15.92 0.16
C ILE A 187 -2.68 16.43 0.89
N GLN A 188 -2.65 16.31 2.21
CA GLN A 188 -1.48 16.68 2.99
C GLN A 188 -0.25 15.86 2.57
N GLN A 189 -0.39 14.57 2.38
CA GLN A 189 0.72 13.69 1.97
C GLN A 189 1.23 13.99 0.56
N ILE A 190 0.35 14.45 -0.35
CA ILE A 190 0.77 14.94 -1.68
C ILE A 190 1.68 16.18 -1.50
N GLN A 191 1.30 17.12 -0.63
CA GLN A 191 2.11 18.31 -0.37
C GLN A 191 3.44 17.96 0.31
N GLU A 192 3.42 17.07 1.28
CA GLU A 192 4.63 16.55 1.94
C GLU A 192 5.56 15.86 0.94
N ARG A 193 5.00 15.08 0.00
CA ARG A 193 5.78 14.44 -1.08
C ARG A 193 6.40 15.47 -2.01
N LYS A 194 5.65 16.49 -2.43
CA LYS A 194 6.17 17.60 -3.26
C LYS A 194 7.30 18.33 -2.53
N ALA A 195 7.12 18.63 -1.25
CA ALA A 195 8.13 19.28 -0.42
C ALA A 195 9.40 18.43 -0.25
N ALA A 196 9.26 17.12 -0.02
CA ALA A 196 10.39 16.20 0.09
C ALA A 196 11.17 16.10 -1.22
N ILE A 197 10.49 16.03 -2.36
CA ILE A 197 11.14 16.02 -3.69
C ILE A 197 11.92 17.32 -3.92
N ARG A 198 11.32 18.46 -3.62
CA ARG A 198 12.00 19.77 -3.72
C ARG A 198 13.23 19.83 -2.82
N LYS A 199 13.11 19.40 -1.56
CA LYS A 199 14.22 19.33 -0.61
C LYS A 199 15.39 18.50 -1.16
N ASP A 200 15.11 17.30 -1.68
CA ASP A 200 16.12 16.43 -2.28
C ASP A 200 16.79 17.12 -3.49
N TYR A 201 15.99 17.74 -4.37
CA TYR A 201 16.50 18.51 -5.53
C TYR A 201 17.41 19.65 -5.10
N ASP A 202 17.00 20.47 -4.14
CA ASP A 202 17.78 21.62 -3.65
C ASP A 202 19.10 21.17 -3.01
N VAL A 203 19.09 20.03 -2.30
CA VAL A 203 20.31 19.43 -1.74
C VAL A 203 21.28 19.03 -2.86
N ILE A 204 20.78 18.37 -3.91
CA ILE A 204 21.60 17.93 -5.04
C ILE A 204 22.18 19.14 -5.79
N CYS A 205 21.38 20.19 -6.03
CA CYS A 205 21.84 21.43 -6.68
C CYS A 205 22.92 22.17 -5.86
N ARG A 206 22.86 22.09 -4.51
CA ARG A 206 23.93 22.64 -3.65
C ARG A 206 25.21 21.82 -3.74
N VAL A 207 25.13 20.49 -3.89
CA VAL A 207 26.30 19.63 -4.07
C VAL A 207 26.94 19.82 -5.44
N ASP A 208 26.09 19.95 -6.45
CA ASP A 208 26.51 20.19 -7.83
C ASP A 208 25.62 21.25 -8.52
N PRO A 209 26.03 22.52 -8.56
CA PRO A 209 25.26 23.58 -9.20
C PRO A 209 24.91 23.31 -10.67
N SER A 210 25.73 22.52 -11.39
CA SER A 210 25.43 22.15 -12.78
C SER A 210 24.18 21.29 -12.92
N PHE A 211 23.69 20.68 -11.81
CA PHE A 211 22.49 19.87 -11.81
C PHE A 211 21.21 20.68 -12.08
N THR A 212 21.26 22.01 -11.94
CA THR A 212 20.14 22.92 -12.28
C THR A 212 19.71 22.85 -13.73
N ARG A 213 20.52 22.24 -14.63
CA ARG A 213 20.10 21.92 -16.00
C ARG A 213 18.90 20.99 -16.08
N PHE A 214 18.67 20.17 -15.05
CA PHE A 214 17.43 19.42 -14.87
C PHE A 214 16.46 20.27 -14.08
N THR A 215 15.29 20.56 -14.66
CA THR A 215 14.23 21.27 -13.92
C THR A 215 13.68 20.43 -12.77
N LEU A 216 13.07 21.09 -11.78
CA LEU A 216 12.39 20.38 -10.69
C LEU A 216 11.28 19.45 -11.22
N ASP A 217 10.56 19.83 -12.28
CA ASP A 217 9.52 19.00 -12.89
C ASP A 217 10.12 17.73 -13.49
N ARG A 218 11.26 17.84 -14.19
CA ARG A 218 11.98 16.69 -14.73
C ARG A 218 12.51 15.78 -13.61
N PHE A 219 13.01 16.36 -12.54
CA PHE A 219 13.43 15.63 -11.34
C PHE A 219 12.25 14.91 -10.66
N SER A 220 11.10 15.59 -10.53
CA SER A 220 9.88 15.01 -9.98
C SER A 220 9.36 13.86 -10.84
N TRP A 221 9.38 13.99 -12.15
CA TRP A 221 9.08 12.93 -13.10
C TRP A 221 9.98 11.71 -12.87
N ALA A 222 11.31 11.92 -12.84
CA ALA A 222 12.27 10.83 -12.61
C ALA A 222 12.05 10.16 -11.25
N ARG A 223 11.71 10.95 -10.20
CA ARG A 223 11.38 10.42 -8.88
C ARG A 223 10.19 9.46 -8.94
N MET A 224 9.15 9.81 -9.67
CA MET A 224 7.95 9.00 -9.77
C MET A 224 8.10 7.81 -10.72
N ILE A 225 8.87 7.95 -11.81
CA ILE A 225 9.29 6.81 -12.65
C ILE A 225 9.99 5.76 -11.79
N VAL A 226 11.01 6.16 -11.04
CA VAL A 226 11.75 5.23 -10.18
C VAL A 226 10.85 4.67 -9.08
N CYS A 227 10.01 5.49 -8.45
CA CYS A 227 9.11 5.05 -7.38
C CYS A 227 8.16 3.94 -7.83
N SER A 228 7.57 4.09 -9.03
CA SER A 228 6.53 3.18 -9.53
C SER A 228 7.08 1.94 -10.24
N ARG A 229 8.34 1.95 -10.72
CA ARG A 229 8.88 0.93 -11.64
C ARG A 229 10.09 0.16 -11.13
N ASN A 230 10.64 0.51 -9.95
CA ASN A 230 11.82 -0.20 -9.44
C ASN A 230 11.45 -1.53 -8.78
N PHE A 231 12.33 -2.52 -8.94
CA PHE A 231 12.29 -3.80 -8.24
C PHE A 231 13.34 -3.80 -7.13
N GLY A 232 12.94 -4.24 -5.92
CA GLY A 232 13.87 -4.47 -4.81
C GLY A 232 14.56 -5.82 -4.98
N LEU A 233 15.86 -5.82 -5.26
CA LEU A 233 16.62 -7.01 -5.62
C LEU A 233 17.75 -7.29 -4.63
N THR A 234 18.22 -8.53 -4.62
CA THR A 234 19.51 -8.89 -4.05
C THR A 234 20.43 -9.31 -5.20
N ILE A 235 21.45 -8.50 -5.48
CA ILE A 235 22.44 -8.74 -6.54
C ILE A 235 23.80 -8.91 -5.87
N ASP A 236 24.53 -9.99 -6.16
CA ASP A 236 25.82 -10.31 -5.55
C ASP A 236 25.79 -10.28 -4.00
N GLY A 237 24.70 -10.74 -3.40
CA GLY A 237 24.47 -10.74 -1.96
C GLY A 237 24.08 -9.38 -1.36
N VAL A 238 24.03 -8.31 -2.18
CA VAL A 238 23.72 -6.95 -1.71
C VAL A 238 22.25 -6.60 -2.02
N LYS A 239 21.50 -6.20 -0.97
CA LYS A 239 20.12 -5.66 -1.13
C LYS A 239 20.17 -4.32 -1.84
N THR A 240 19.66 -4.26 -3.06
CA THR A 240 19.67 -3.10 -3.94
C THR A 240 18.29 -2.84 -4.57
N ALA A 241 18.23 -2.01 -5.60
CA ALA A 241 17.07 -1.82 -6.46
C ALA A 241 17.52 -1.62 -7.91
N ALA A 242 16.63 -1.95 -8.86
CA ALA A 242 16.88 -1.71 -10.27
C ALA A 242 15.58 -1.39 -11.02
N LEU A 243 15.69 -0.67 -12.14
CA LEU A 243 14.68 -0.67 -13.17
C LEU A 243 14.95 -1.86 -14.09
N VAL A 244 13.92 -2.62 -14.39
CA VAL A 244 13.99 -3.84 -15.18
C VAL A 244 13.12 -3.67 -16.43
N PRO A 245 13.72 -3.32 -17.57
CA PRO A 245 12.99 -3.14 -18.82
C PRO A 245 12.11 -4.34 -19.17
N PHE A 246 10.92 -4.08 -19.66
CA PHE A 246 9.84 -5.02 -19.93
C PHE A 246 9.11 -5.52 -18.66
N ALA A 247 9.83 -5.95 -17.62
CA ALA A 247 9.22 -6.43 -16.38
C ALA A 247 8.38 -5.37 -15.67
N ASP A 248 8.79 -4.11 -15.75
CA ASP A 248 8.09 -2.96 -15.18
C ASP A 248 6.81 -2.55 -15.94
N MET A 249 6.46 -3.29 -16.99
CA MET A 249 5.20 -3.14 -17.75
C MET A 249 4.14 -4.16 -17.36
N LEU A 250 4.46 -5.14 -16.47
CA LEU A 250 3.43 -5.98 -15.86
C LEU A 250 2.57 -5.13 -14.94
N ASN A 251 1.26 -5.18 -15.17
CA ASN A 251 0.29 -4.49 -14.32
C ASN A 251 0.05 -5.25 -13.01
N HIS A 252 -0.57 -4.57 -12.05
CA HIS A 252 -0.93 -5.16 -10.76
C HIS A 252 -2.24 -5.93 -10.85
N TYR A 253 -2.23 -7.16 -10.28
CA TYR A 253 -3.44 -7.95 -10.03
C TYR A 253 -3.27 -8.84 -8.79
N ARG A 254 -4.39 -9.31 -8.26
CA ARG A 254 -4.48 -10.32 -7.20
C ARG A 254 -5.58 -11.32 -7.52
N PRO A 255 -5.42 -12.60 -7.21
CA PRO A 255 -4.26 -13.23 -6.57
C PRO A 255 -2.96 -13.11 -7.38
N ARG A 256 -1.81 -13.32 -6.73
CA ARG A 256 -0.49 -13.23 -7.37
C ARG A 256 -0.34 -14.33 -8.42
N GLU A 257 -0.12 -13.95 -9.67
CA GLU A 257 0.04 -14.89 -10.80
C GLU A 257 1.51 -15.19 -11.14
N THR A 258 2.42 -14.31 -10.74
CA THR A 258 3.86 -14.43 -11.07
C THR A 258 4.72 -14.20 -9.83
N SER A 259 5.94 -14.74 -9.87
CA SER A 259 7.02 -14.42 -8.93
C SER A 259 8.26 -13.99 -9.68
N TRP A 260 9.04 -13.10 -9.08
CA TRP A 260 10.29 -12.63 -9.67
C TRP A 260 11.44 -12.71 -8.67
N THR A 261 12.64 -12.87 -9.21
CA THR A 261 13.89 -12.90 -8.45
C THR A 261 15.06 -12.50 -9.34
N PHE A 262 16.20 -12.17 -8.72
CA PHE A 262 17.47 -12.12 -9.42
C PHE A 262 18.18 -13.48 -9.24
N ASP A 263 18.34 -14.20 -10.33
CA ASP A 263 19.00 -15.50 -10.35
C ASP A 263 20.51 -15.31 -10.55
N GLN A 264 21.28 -15.47 -9.47
CA GLN A 264 22.73 -15.30 -9.47
C GLN A 264 23.45 -16.29 -10.40
N SER A 265 22.87 -17.48 -10.61
CA SER A 265 23.51 -18.54 -11.40
C SER A 265 23.60 -18.22 -12.90
N ILE A 266 22.68 -17.36 -13.37
CA ILE A 266 22.63 -16.91 -14.78
C ILE A 266 22.80 -15.39 -14.91
N ASP A 267 23.13 -14.70 -13.83
CA ASP A 267 23.31 -13.24 -13.72
C ASP A 267 22.16 -12.45 -14.38
N ALA A 268 20.91 -12.80 -14.05
CA ALA A 268 19.72 -12.26 -14.69
C ALA A 268 18.54 -12.09 -13.72
N PHE A 269 17.69 -11.10 -13.99
CA PHE A 269 16.37 -11.02 -13.42
C PHE A 269 15.43 -12.01 -14.12
N THR A 270 14.59 -12.72 -13.37
CA THR A 270 13.67 -13.71 -13.89
C THR A 270 12.26 -13.53 -13.35
N ILE A 271 11.27 -13.86 -14.20
CA ILE A 271 9.87 -14.01 -13.79
C ILE A 271 9.43 -15.45 -14.07
N THR A 272 8.74 -16.05 -13.09
CA THR A 272 8.17 -17.39 -13.16
C THR A 272 6.65 -17.31 -12.95
N SER A 273 5.88 -18.06 -13.76
CA SER A 273 4.45 -18.20 -13.58
C SER A 273 4.14 -19.06 -12.36
N LEU A 274 3.21 -18.65 -11.52
CA LEU A 274 2.74 -19.40 -10.34
C LEU A 274 1.53 -20.26 -10.65
N GLY A 275 0.77 -19.92 -11.68
CA GLY A 275 -0.43 -20.60 -12.12
C GLY A 275 -0.46 -20.81 -13.62
N THR A 276 -1.55 -21.40 -14.11
CA THR A 276 -1.81 -21.50 -15.55
C THR A 276 -2.36 -20.19 -16.08
N ILE A 277 -1.70 -19.59 -17.08
CA ILE A 277 -2.13 -18.36 -17.75
C ILE A 277 -2.46 -18.71 -19.20
N GLY A 278 -3.67 -18.41 -19.66
CA GLY A 278 -4.15 -18.72 -21.00
C GLY A 278 -3.40 -17.96 -22.10
N ALA A 279 -3.33 -18.51 -23.30
CA ALA A 279 -2.78 -17.81 -24.46
C ALA A 279 -3.56 -16.52 -24.75
N GLY A 280 -2.85 -15.42 -24.99
CA GLY A 280 -3.43 -14.08 -25.21
C GLY A 280 -3.91 -13.38 -23.94
N ALA A 281 -3.91 -14.04 -22.79
CA ALA A 281 -4.28 -13.39 -21.51
C ALA A 281 -3.20 -12.41 -21.06
N GLN A 282 -3.62 -11.36 -20.35
CA GLN A 282 -2.68 -10.45 -19.68
C GLN A 282 -1.97 -11.21 -18.57
N VAL A 283 -0.68 -10.95 -18.41
CA VAL A 283 0.17 -11.49 -17.35
C VAL A 283 0.40 -10.38 -16.34
N TYR A 284 0.10 -10.67 -15.08
CA TYR A 284 0.18 -9.68 -14.00
C TYR A 284 1.30 -9.98 -13.02
N ASP A 285 1.85 -8.92 -12.44
CA ASP A 285 2.61 -8.99 -11.20
C ASP A 285 1.73 -8.55 -10.01
N SER A 286 2.14 -8.87 -8.80
CA SER A 286 1.55 -8.29 -7.60
C SER A 286 2.50 -7.27 -7.00
N TYR A 287 2.05 -6.01 -6.92
CA TYR A 287 2.80 -4.95 -6.25
C TYR A 287 2.76 -5.10 -4.72
N GLY A 288 2.13 -6.18 -4.22
CA GLY A 288 1.98 -6.53 -2.81
C GLY A 288 0.71 -5.99 -2.17
N LYS A 289 0.41 -6.46 -0.96
CA LYS A 289 -0.72 -5.97 -0.16
C LYS A 289 -0.52 -4.49 0.17
N LYS A 290 -1.35 -3.62 -0.39
CA LYS A 290 -1.28 -2.17 -0.19
C LYS A 290 -2.68 -1.57 -0.14
N CYS A 291 -2.88 -0.58 0.73
CA CYS A 291 -4.06 0.26 0.68
C CYS A 291 -4.09 1.13 -0.58
N ASN A 292 -5.27 1.54 -0.99
CA ASN A 292 -5.47 2.42 -2.14
C ASN A 292 -4.71 3.75 -2.03
N HIS A 293 -4.49 4.23 -0.82
CA HIS A 293 -3.62 5.36 -0.55
C HIS A 293 -2.20 5.17 -1.14
N ARG A 294 -1.59 4.00 -0.89
CA ARG A 294 -0.24 3.68 -1.42
C ARG A 294 -0.26 3.42 -2.92
N PHE A 295 -1.34 2.81 -3.45
CA PHE A 295 -1.48 2.61 -4.89
C PHE A 295 -1.62 3.95 -5.61
N LEU A 296 -2.48 4.84 -5.14
CA LEU A 296 -2.71 6.13 -5.78
C LEU A 296 -1.46 7.04 -5.71
N LEU A 297 -0.85 7.17 -4.51
CA LEU A 297 0.28 8.08 -4.30
C LEU A 297 1.58 7.63 -4.99
N ASN A 298 1.81 6.31 -5.15
CA ASN A 298 3.07 5.78 -5.68
C ASN A 298 2.97 5.27 -7.11
N TYR A 299 1.78 4.91 -7.59
CA TYR A 299 1.58 4.30 -8.91
C TYR A 299 0.52 5.01 -9.76
N GLY A 300 -0.26 5.90 -9.18
CA GLY A 300 -1.26 6.69 -9.91
C GLY A 300 -2.55 5.94 -10.23
N PHE A 301 -2.87 4.86 -9.49
CA PHE A 301 -4.13 4.13 -9.60
C PHE A 301 -4.66 3.71 -8.23
N ALA A 302 -5.94 3.38 -8.17
CA ALA A 302 -6.60 2.75 -7.04
C ALA A 302 -7.35 1.49 -7.52
N VAL A 303 -7.48 0.50 -6.64
CA VAL A 303 -8.19 -0.77 -6.91
C VAL A 303 -9.63 -0.61 -6.45
N GLU A 304 -10.59 -0.92 -7.33
CA GLU A 304 -12.02 -0.75 -7.06
C GLU A 304 -12.49 -1.61 -5.88
N ASP A 305 -12.18 -2.91 -5.92
CA ASP A 305 -12.34 -3.84 -4.80
C ASP A 305 -10.95 -4.27 -4.34
N ASN A 306 -10.48 -3.67 -3.24
CA ASN A 306 -9.14 -3.90 -2.72
C ASN A 306 -9.11 -5.07 -1.70
N THR A 307 -10.08 -5.99 -1.76
CA THR A 307 -10.16 -7.15 -0.88
C THR A 307 -9.13 -8.21 -1.29
N GLU A 308 -8.38 -8.73 -0.31
CA GLU A 308 -7.45 -9.85 -0.47
C GLU A 308 -8.19 -11.19 -0.48
N GLU A 309 -7.50 -12.28 -0.87
CA GLU A 309 -8.07 -13.64 -0.86
C GLU A 309 -8.53 -14.11 0.52
N ASP A 310 -7.91 -13.59 1.58
CA ASP A 310 -8.27 -13.89 2.96
C ASP A 310 -9.47 -13.06 3.47
N GLY A 311 -10.16 -12.34 2.58
CA GLY A 311 -11.30 -11.48 2.88
C GLY A 311 -10.95 -10.14 3.50
N ARG A 312 -9.68 -9.86 3.79
CA ARG A 312 -9.24 -8.58 4.38
C ARG A 312 -9.11 -7.50 3.32
N ASN A 313 -9.63 -6.33 3.63
CA ASN A 313 -9.43 -5.15 2.81
C ASN A 313 -8.34 -4.27 3.44
N PRO A 314 -7.18 -4.05 2.76
CA PRO A 314 -6.08 -3.27 3.30
C PRO A 314 -6.30 -1.75 3.21
N ASN A 315 -7.47 -1.28 2.77
CA ASN A 315 -7.76 0.14 2.78
C ASN A 315 -7.81 0.67 4.21
N GLU A 316 -7.31 1.88 4.37
CA GLU A 316 -7.18 2.55 5.67
C GLU A 316 -7.59 4.02 5.56
N VAL A 317 -8.03 4.58 6.68
CA VAL A 317 -8.23 6.02 6.87
C VAL A 317 -7.32 6.49 7.99
N LEU A 318 -6.64 7.62 7.79
CA LEU A 318 -5.86 8.24 8.86
C LEU A 318 -6.78 9.13 9.69
N ILE A 319 -6.79 8.89 10.99
CA ILE A 319 -7.59 9.63 11.96
C ILE A 319 -6.67 10.30 12.98
N ASP A 320 -6.88 11.59 13.20
CA ASP A 320 -6.25 12.36 14.25
C ASP A 320 -7.15 12.33 15.49
N PHE A 321 -6.63 11.76 16.56
CA PHE A 321 -7.29 11.66 17.86
C PHE A 321 -6.86 12.81 18.76
N GLN A 322 -7.81 13.44 19.43
CA GLN A 322 -7.51 14.61 20.27
C GLN A 322 -8.09 14.43 21.67
N LEU A 323 -7.27 14.71 22.69
CA LEU A 323 -7.74 14.83 24.06
C LEU A 323 -8.74 15.99 24.18
N GLN A 324 -9.73 15.81 25.04
CA GLN A 324 -10.77 16.83 25.28
C GLN A 324 -10.28 17.84 26.32
N PRO A 325 -10.14 19.16 25.98
CA PRO A 325 -9.62 20.14 26.90
C PRO A 325 -10.53 20.39 28.14
N GLY A 326 -11.79 19.94 28.10
CA GLY A 326 -12.76 20.07 29.18
C GLY A 326 -12.53 19.17 30.41
N ASP A 327 -11.61 18.21 30.33
CA ASP A 327 -11.35 17.21 31.39
C ASP A 327 -10.55 17.80 32.61
N GLY A 328 -10.30 19.12 32.66
CA GLY A 328 -9.57 19.72 33.75
C GLY A 328 -8.18 19.14 33.98
N GLN A 329 -7.87 18.72 35.24
CA GLN A 329 -6.55 18.15 35.58
C GLN A 329 -6.30 16.85 34.83
N LEU A 330 -7.30 16.02 34.64
CA LEU A 330 -7.20 14.74 33.93
C LEU A 330 -6.67 14.91 32.48
N PHE A 331 -7.00 16.02 31.81
CA PHE A 331 -6.43 16.35 30.50
C PHE A 331 -4.90 16.45 30.54
N TYR A 332 -4.37 17.15 31.54
CA TYR A 332 -2.92 17.33 31.68
C TYR A 332 -2.24 16.01 32.06
N ASP A 333 -2.89 15.19 32.88
CA ASP A 333 -2.35 13.90 33.32
C ASP A 333 -2.32 12.90 32.16
N LYS A 334 -3.37 12.81 31.34
CA LYS A 334 -3.41 12.02 30.09
C LYS A 334 -2.32 12.50 29.12
N ARG A 335 -2.14 13.80 28.95
CA ARG A 335 -1.12 14.37 28.08
C ARG A 335 0.29 14.06 28.58
N ALA A 336 0.54 14.15 29.87
CA ALA A 336 1.82 13.79 30.47
C ALA A 336 2.14 12.31 30.23
N TYR A 337 1.16 11.43 30.44
CA TYR A 337 1.29 10.00 30.19
C TYR A 337 1.62 9.66 28.73
N LEU A 338 1.00 10.33 27.76
CA LEU A 338 1.33 10.19 26.34
C LEU A 338 2.79 10.59 26.08
N HIS A 339 3.22 11.74 26.62
CA HIS A 339 4.60 12.22 26.49
C HIS A 339 5.62 11.26 27.13
N GLU A 340 5.32 10.73 28.32
CA GLU A 340 6.14 9.72 29.01
C GLU A 340 6.24 8.42 28.19
N SER A 341 5.18 8.09 27.42
CA SER A 341 5.14 6.95 26.48
C SER A 341 5.79 7.24 25.12
N GLY A 342 6.35 8.44 24.91
CA GLY A 342 6.97 8.87 23.66
C GLY A 342 5.97 9.22 22.54
N ILE A 343 4.70 9.41 22.89
CA ILE A 343 3.62 9.75 21.94
C ILE A 343 3.40 11.27 21.97
N PHE A 344 3.70 11.92 20.84
CA PHE A 344 3.56 13.37 20.69
C PHE A 344 2.36 13.77 19.84
N THR A 345 1.87 12.85 19.00
CA THR A 345 0.65 12.94 18.21
C THR A 345 -0.13 11.65 18.35
N MET A 346 -1.45 11.75 18.44
CA MET A 346 -2.34 10.58 18.47
C MET A 346 -3.00 10.44 17.10
N ASP A 347 -2.26 9.95 16.12
CA ASP A 347 -2.80 9.64 14.81
C ASP A 347 -2.70 8.13 14.56
N ALA A 348 -3.78 7.52 14.06
CA ALA A 348 -3.81 6.12 13.74
C ALA A 348 -4.44 5.86 12.36
N ARG A 349 -3.89 4.85 11.66
CA ARG A 349 -4.45 4.36 10.39
C ARG A 349 -5.41 3.22 10.67
N LEU A 350 -6.69 3.51 10.57
CA LEU A 350 -7.73 2.54 10.85
C LEU A 350 -8.12 1.79 9.57
N SER A 351 -8.23 0.45 9.66
CA SER A 351 -8.69 -0.44 8.59
C SER A 351 -9.99 -1.15 8.97
N CYS A 352 -10.60 -1.87 8.03
CA CYS A 352 -11.79 -2.70 8.28
C CYS A 352 -11.44 -4.00 9.02
N SER A 353 -10.55 -3.94 10.02
CA SER A 353 -10.20 -5.07 10.88
C SER A 353 -9.79 -4.59 12.26
N HIS A 354 -10.53 -5.00 13.29
CA HIS A 354 -10.20 -4.65 14.68
C HIS A 354 -8.87 -5.26 15.16
N SER A 355 -8.42 -6.33 14.51
CA SER A 355 -7.20 -7.06 14.87
C SER A 355 -5.91 -6.45 14.29
N ASP A 356 -6.01 -5.53 13.35
CA ASP A 356 -4.84 -4.84 12.79
C ASP A 356 -4.14 -3.98 13.83
N THR A 357 -2.80 -3.99 13.82
CA THR A 357 -1.99 -3.28 14.83
C THR A 357 -2.34 -1.79 14.92
N ASN A 358 -2.43 -1.10 13.78
CA ASN A 358 -2.74 0.33 13.76
C ASN A 358 -4.19 0.61 14.21
N THR A 359 -5.13 -0.30 13.88
CA THR A 359 -6.52 -0.19 14.35
C THR A 359 -6.61 -0.38 15.86
N ARG A 360 -5.85 -1.34 16.43
CA ARG A 360 -5.76 -1.54 17.89
C ARG A 360 -5.17 -0.32 18.60
N GLU A 361 -4.19 0.35 17.99
CA GLU A 361 -3.66 1.61 18.50
C GLU A 361 -4.75 2.69 18.54
N GLY A 362 -5.55 2.82 17.50
CA GLY A 362 -6.71 3.73 17.47
C GLY A 362 -7.75 3.41 18.56
N PHE A 363 -8.06 2.13 18.83
CA PHE A 363 -8.89 1.75 19.96
C PHE A 363 -8.25 2.14 21.31
N SER A 364 -6.92 2.00 21.44
CA SER A 364 -6.21 2.41 22.66
C SER A 364 -6.33 3.90 22.91
N PHE A 365 -6.20 4.72 21.85
CA PHE A 365 -6.41 6.17 21.94
C PHE A 365 -7.86 6.52 22.29
N ALA A 366 -8.84 5.86 21.68
CA ALA A 366 -10.24 6.09 22.01
C ALA A 366 -10.54 5.78 23.48
N ARG A 367 -10.08 4.62 24.00
CA ARG A 367 -10.20 4.22 25.40
C ARG A 367 -9.59 5.23 26.36
N LEU A 368 -8.37 5.72 26.05
CA LEU A 368 -7.68 6.75 26.83
C LEU A 368 -8.46 8.06 26.85
N ILE A 369 -8.96 8.50 25.70
CA ILE A 369 -9.68 9.78 25.58
C ILE A 369 -10.92 9.78 26.46
N VAL A 370 -11.70 8.70 26.47
CA VAL A 370 -12.96 8.61 27.20
C VAL A 370 -12.82 8.08 28.63
N ALA A 371 -11.60 7.72 29.06
CA ALA A 371 -11.35 7.16 30.39
C ALA A 371 -11.68 8.16 31.49
N THR A 372 -12.39 7.71 32.54
CA THR A 372 -12.56 8.41 33.81
C THR A 372 -11.21 8.49 34.55
N GLU A 373 -11.16 9.21 35.67
CA GLU A 373 -9.93 9.34 36.48
C GLU A 373 -9.51 7.98 37.06
N GLU A 374 -10.47 7.16 37.52
CA GLU A 374 -10.23 5.81 38.06
C GLU A 374 -9.74 4.86 36.95
N GLU A 375 -10.40 4.88 35.78
CA GLU A 375 -10.00 4.07 34.64
C GLU A 375 -8.62 4.45 34.13
N PHE A 376 -8.31 5.75 34.04
CA PHE A 376 -7.00 6.25 33.63
C PHE A 376 -5.89 5.81 34.62
N SER A 377 -6.18 5.88 35.91
CA SER A 377 -5.24 5.42 36.95
C SER A 377 -4.93 3.92 36.79
N SER A 378 -5.94 3.09 36.50
CA SER A 378 -5.77 1.67 36.20
C SER A 378 -4.96 1.43 34.90
N MET A 379 -5.25 2.17 33.83
CA MET A 379 -4.52 2.10 32.56
C MET A 379 -3.01 2.36 32.75
N LYS A 380 -2.69 3.46 33.44
CA LYS A 380 -1.29 3.90 33.64
C LYS A 380 -0.42 2.84 34.32
N MET A 381 -1.02 2.01 35.18
CA MET A 381 -0.30 0.94 35.88
C MET A 381 -0.13 -0.34 35.03
N LYS A 382 -0.99 -0.57 34.05
CA LYS A 382 -1.09 -1.87 33.38
C LYS A 382 -0.47 -1.91 31.97
N SER A 383 -0.42 -0.79 31.23
CA SER A 383 -0.09 -0.82 29.78
C SER A 383 0.47 0.49 29.25
N PRO A 384 1.31 0.45 28.19
CA PRO A 384 1.67 1.64 27.43
C PRO A 384 0.45 2.23 26.68
N ALA A 385 0.43 3.56 26.49
CA ALA A 385 -0.69 4.28 25.89
C ALA A 385 -1.13 3.80 24.50
N HIS A 386 -0.19 3.29 23.68
CA HIS A 386 -0.44 2.80 22.31
C HIS A 386 -0.97 1.35 22.23
N SER A 387 -1.04 0.63 23.35
CA SER A 387 -1.45 -0.79 23.38
C SER A 387 -2.39 -1.11 24.55
N SER A 388 -3.20 -0.13 24.96
CA SER A 388 -4.13 -0.33 26.08
C SER A 388 -5.24 -1.33 25.70
N PRO A 389 -5.38 -2.43 26.45
CA PRO A 389 -6.48 -3.37 26.27
C PRO A 389 -7.81 -2.76 26.73
N PRO A 390 -8.95 -3.46 26.53
CA PRO A 390 -10.24 -3.09 27.13
C PRO A 390 -10.13 -2.90 28.65
N ILE A 391 -10.77 -1.85 29.19
CA ILE A 391 -10.70 -1.48 30.61
C ILE A 391 -11.93 -1.96 31.35
N SER A 392 -13.11 -1.62 30.81
CA SER A 392 -14.43 -1.96 31.31
C SER A 392 -15.43 -1.95 30.15
N PHE A 393 -16.61 -2.57 30.32
CA PHE A 393 -17.68 -2.47 29.34
C PHE A 393 -18.14 -1.01 29.14
N ASP A 394 -18.22 -0.24 30.21
CA ASP A 394 -18.61 1.17 30.13
C ASP A 394 -17.58 2.03 29.39
N ASN A 395 -16.30 1.79 29.61
CA ASN A 395 -15.24 2.46 28.85
C ASN A 395 -15.31 2.08 27.36
N GLU A 396 -15.52 0.81 27.06
CA GLU A 396 -15.59 0.30 25.68
C GLU A 396 -16.79 0.87 24.92
N ILE A 397 -17.96 0.97 25.58
CA ILE A 397 -19.15 1.65 25.02
C ILE A 397 -18.83 3.11 24.69
N ARG A 398 -18.22 3.85 25.63
CA ARG A 398 -17.83 5.26 25.38
C ARG A 398 -16.79 5.38 24.28
N ALA A 399 -15.82 4.47 24.22
CA ALA A 399 -14.80 4.45 23.16
C ALA A 399 -15.41 4.18 21.78
N LEU A 400 -16.35 3.25 21.68
CA LEU A 400 -17.09 2.97 20.44
C LEU A 400 -17.98 4.14 20.02
N GLN A 401 -18.66 4.79 20.97
CA GLN A 401 -19.45 6.02 20.72
C GLN A 401 -18.55 7.15 20.20
N TYR A 402 -17.39 7.35 20.82
CA TYR A 402 -16.40 8.33 20.37
C TYR A 402 -15.93 8.05 18.95
N LEU A 403 -15.51 6.81 18.64
CA LEU A 403 -15.12 6.40 17.30
C LEU A 403 -16.24 6.59 16.28
N ARG A 404 -17.47 6.20 16.61
CA ARG A 404 -18.64 6.40 15.74
C ARG A 404 -18.86 7.87 15.39
N ASN A 405 -18.76 8.75 16.38
CA ASN A 405 -18.92 10.19 16.18
C ASN A 405 -17.77 10.75 15.32
N LEU A 406 -16.54 10.30 15.58
CA LEU A 406 -15.36 10.69 14.82
C LEU A 406 -15.46 10.27 13.35
N MET A 407 -15.93 9.04 13.08
CA MET A 407 -16.19 8.55 11.71
C MET A 407 -17.34 9.30 11.03
N THR A 408 -18.36 9.67 11.77
CA THR A 408 -19.47 10.51 11.25
C THR A 408 -18.97 11.89 10.86
N HIS A 409 -18.12 12.49 11.68
CA HIS A 409 -17.46 13.74 11.34
C HIS A 409 -16.58 13.59 10.10
N GLN A 410 -15.72 12.55 10.06
CA GLN A 410 -14.85 12.29 8.91
C GLN A 410 -15.66 12.14 7.62
N LEU A 411 -16.76 11.39 7.65
CA LEU A 411 -17.65 11.24 6.49
C LEU A 411 -18.25 12.57 6.02
N SER A 412 -18.50 13.51 6.92
CA SER A 412 -19.03 14.84 6.58
C SER A 412 -18.03 15.76 5.86
N LEU A 413 -16.75 15.43 5.89
CA LEU A 413 -15.69 16.20 5.21
C LEU A 413 -15.61 15.91 3.71
N TYR A 414 -16.13 14.76 3.26
CA TYR A 414 -16.19 14.41 1.83
C TYR A 414 -17.38 15.10 1.16
N ASP A 415 -17.21 15.45 -0.13
CA ASP A 415 -18.26 16.14 -0.92
C ASP A 415 -19.41 15.22 -1.33
N THR A 416 -19.24 13.89 -1.25
CA THR A 416 -20.22 12.88 -1.68
C THR A 416 -20.39 11.78 -0.64
N THR A 417 -21.51 11.06 -0.72
CA THR A 417 -21.76 9.83 0.05
C THR A 417 -21.21 8.59 -0.68
N ILE A 418 -21.19 7.42 -0.04
CA ILE A 418 -20.82 6.14 -0.69
C ILE A 418 -21.85 5.79 -1.78
N GLU A 419 -23.11 6.07 -1.54
CA GLU A 419 -24.23 5.80 -2.43
C GLU A 419 -24.09 6.63 -3.73
N GLU A 420 -23.82 7.92 -3.60
CA GLU A 420 -23.55 8.82 -4.75
C GLU A 420 -22.29 8.39 -5.52
N ASP A 421 -21.24 7.97 -4.82
CA ASP A 421 -20.03 7.44 -5.48
C ASP A 421 -20.36 6.17 -6.29
N ASN A 422 -21.16 5.25 -5.73
CA ASN A 422 -21.59 4.03 -6.43
C ASN A 422 -22.45 4.34 -7.65
N GLU A 423 -23.38 5.29 -7.57
CA GLU A 423 -24.19 5.75 -8.69
C GLU A 423 -23.32 6.36 -9.80
N LEU A 424 -22.32 7.17 -9.40
CA LEU A 424 -21.40 7.79 -10.35
C LEU A 424 -20.55 6.76 -11.08
N LEU A 425 -20.07 5.73 -10.38
CA LEU A 425 -19.32 4.61 -10.96
C LEU A 425 -20.21 3.78 -11.90
N ALA A 426 -21.43 3.46 -11.49
CA ALA A 426 -22.39 2.70 -12.28
C ALA A 426 -22.80 3.44 -13.58
N SER A 427 -22.78 4.77 -13.55
CA SER A 427 -23.13 5.60 -14.71
C SER A 427 -22.15 5.50 -15.88
N LYS A 428 -20.93 4.97 -15.65
CA LYS A 428 -19.82 4.89 -16.63
C LYS A 428 -19.51 6.23 -17.33
N LYS A 429 -19.80 7.34 -16.67
CA LYS A 429 -19.63 8.70 -17.22
C LYS A 429 -18.17 9.04 -17.52
N TYR A 430 -17.23 8.47 -16.76
CA TYR A 430 -15.82 8.76 -16.89
C TYR A 430 -15.06 7.52 -17.39
N PRO A 431 -14.01 7.69 -18.22
CA PRO A 431 -13.14 6.58 -18.62
C PRO A 431 -12.47 5.91 -17.41
N LEU A 432 -12.31 4.59 -17.46
CA LEU A 432 -11.77 3.79 -16.35
C LEU A 432 -10.39 4.26 -15.85
N PHE A 433 -9.55 4.73 -16.77
CA PHE A 433 -8.19 5.21 -16.42
C PHE A 433 -8.12 6.70 -16.11
N SER A 434 -9.26 7.39 -16.06
CA SER A 434 -9.28 8.81 -15.73
C SER A 434 -8.95 9.03 -14.25
N ASN A 435 -8.26 10.15 -13.95
CA ASN A 435 -7.96 10.56 -12.57
C ASN A 435 -9.23 10.63 -11.70
N ARG A 436 -10.37 10.99 -12.32
CA ARG A 436 -11.66 11.05 -11.62
C ARG A 436 -12.12 9.70 -11.10
N ILE A 437 -11.99 8.62 -11.88
CA ILE A 437 -12.34 7.26 -11.45
C ILE A 437 -11.37 6.78 -10.37
N GLN A 438 -10.08 7.07 -10.51
CA GLN A 438 -9.08 6.69 -9.51
C GLN A 438 -9.33 7.41 -8.16
N ALA A 439 -9.69 8.68 -8.21
CA ALA A 439 -10.12 9.43 -7.02
C ALA A 439 -11.38 8.82 -6.37
N LEU A 440 -12.37 8.43 -7.18
CA LEU A 440 -13.60 7.80 -6.67
C LEU A 440 -13.33 6.46 -5.99
N PHE A 441 -12.55 5.56 -6.61
CA PHE A 441 -12.18 4.29 -5.99
C PHE A 441 -11.47 4.50 -4.66
N PHE A 442 -10.55 5.46 -4.61
CA PHE A 442 -9.79 5.79 -3.42
C PHE A 442 -10.70 6.35 -2.29
N ILE A 443 -11.46 7.42 -2.57
CA ILE A 443 -12.32 8.09 -1.58
C ILE A 443 -13.43 7.15 -1.09
N ARG A 444 -14.04 6.37 -1.98
CA ARG A 444 -15.03 5.35 -1.59
C ARG A 444 -14.42 4.33 -0.62
N GLY A 445 -13.17 3.90 -0.87
CA GLY A 445 -12.46 3.00 0.02
C GLY A 445 -12.26 3.56 1.43
N GLU A 446 -11.89 4.83 1.58
CA GLU A 446 -11.80 5.50 2.89
C GLU A 446 -13.17 5.59 3.59
N LYS A 447 -14.21 5.98 2.85
CA LYS A 447 -15.59 6.05 3.39
C LYS A 447 -16.10 4.68 3.85
N GLN A 448 -15.75 3.60 3.15
CA GLN A 448 -16.08 2.23 3.55
C GLN A 448 -15.45 1.86 4.90
N VAL A 449 -14.21 2.29 5.16
CA VAL A 449 -13.56 2.13 6.46
C VAL A 449 -14.33 2.91 7.55
N CYS A 450 -14.68 4.17 7.30
CA CYS A 450 -15.49 4.94 8.25
C CYS A 450 -16.84 4.25 8.54
N ARG A 451 -17.52 3.76 7.50
CA ARG A 451 -18.80 3.03 7.63
C ARG A 451 -18.66 1.71 8.41
N TYR A 452 -17.53 1.04 8.29
CA TYR A 452 -17.24 -0.15 9.08
C TYR A 452 -17.28 0.16 10.59
N PHE A 453 -16.61 1.22 11.06
CA PHE A 453 -16.62 1.59 12.49
C PHE A 453 -18.00 2.04 12.99
N GLN A 454 -18.78 2.73 12.14
CA GLN A 454 -20.16 3.06 12.49
C GLN A 454 -20.98 1.77 12.73
N LYS A 455 -20.91 0.81 11.78
CA LYS A 455 -21.62 -0.48 11.91
C LYS A 455 -21.12 -1.32 13.09
N LEU A 456 -19.81 -1.30 13.35
CA LEU A 456 -19.22 -1.96 14.52
C LEU A 456 -19.83 -1.41 15.82
N ALA A 457 -19.84 -0.08 15.96
CA ALA A 457 -20.43 0.56 17.13
C ALA A 457 -21.94 0.29 17.26
N ASP A 458 -22.69 0.41 16.14
CA ASP A 458 -24.14 0.16 16.13
C ASP A 458 -24.50 -1.29 16.52
N LYS A 459 -23.64 -2.27 16.22
CA LYS A 459 -23.84 -3.67 16.59
C LYS A 459 -23.39 -3.97 18.04
N VAL A 460 -22.22 -3.46 18.44
CA VAL A 460 -21.57 -3.87 19.69
C VAL A 460 -22.06 -3.08 20.91
N ILE A 461 -22.37 -1.79 20.77
CA ILE A 461 -22.85 -0.97 21.91
C ILE A 461 -24.12 -1.57 22.56
N PRO A 462 -25.16 -1.96 21.81
CA PRO A 462 -26.33 -2.62 22.41
C PRO A 462 -25.98 -3.92 23.15
N LEU A 463 -25.06 -4.72 22.61
CA LEU A 463 -24.62 -5.98 23.26
C LEU A 463 -23.95 -5.71 24.61
N PHE A 464 -23.01 -4.77 24.67
CA PHE A 464 -22.27 -4.45 25.89
C PHE A 464 -23.14 -3.73 26.95
N SER A 465 -24.31 -3.23 26.56
CA SER A 465 -25.28 -2.64 27.47
C SER A 465 -26.16 -3.69 28.20
N LEU A 466 -26.07 -4.97 27.78
CA LEU A 466 -26.76 -6.06 28.43
C LEU A 466 -25.96 -6.62 29.62
N PRO A 467 -26.65 -7.27 30.61
CA PRO A 467 -25.95 -8.11 31.58
C PRO A 467 -25.07 -9.16 30.87
N LEU A 468 -23.91 -9.49 31.46
CA LEU A 468 -22.90 -10.35 30.82
C LEU A 468 -23.48 -11.71 30.33
N THR A 469 -24.38 -12.29 31.07
CA THR A 469 -25.05 -13.56 30.70
C THR A 469 -25.91 -13.41 29.45
N GLU A 470 -26.73 -12.37 29.40
CA GLU A 470 -27.57 -12.04 28.24
C GLU A 470 -26.76 -11.62 27.03
N CYS A 471 -25.69 -10.84 27.25
CA CYS A 471 -24.74 -10.46 26.20
C CYS A 471 -24.13 -11.69 25.50
N ARG A 472 -23.71 -12.70 26.28
CA ARG A 472 -23.16 -13.95 25.73
C ARG A 472 -24.20 -14.78 24.97
N GLU A 473 -25.40 -14.88 25.50
CA GLU A 473 -26.51 -15.61 24.85
C GLU A 473 -26.89 -14.92 23.52
N GLU A 474 -26.99 -13.60 23.51
CA GLU A 474 -27.31 -12.84 22.31
C GLU A 474 -26.20 -12.97 21.25
N LEU A 475 -24.94 -12.90 21.68
CA LEU A 475 -23.79 -13.09 20.78
C LEU A 475 -23.79 -14.51 20.18
N GLN A 476 -24.15 -15.56 20.98
CA GLN A 476 -24.26 -16.91 20.44
C GLN A 476 -25.44 -17.07 19.47
N ARG A 477 -26.56 -16.37 19.69
CA ARG A 477 -27.74 -16.39 18.82
C ARG A 477 -27.53 -15.65 17.51
N SER A 478 -26.85 -14.50 17.57
CA SER A 478 -26.64 -13.62 16.43
C SER A 478 -25.34 -13.91 15.66
N PHE A 479 -24.55 -14.90 16.13
CA PHE A 479 -23.28 -15.26 15.52
C PHE A 479 -23.50 -15.96 14.19
N ASP A 480 -23.34 -15.24 13.10
CA ASP A 480 -23.41 -15.74 11.73
C ASP A 480 -22.06 -16.27 11.20
N GLY A 481 -21.07 -16.40 12.07
CA GLY A 481 -19.77 -17.02 11.81
C GLY A 481 -18.75 -16.14 11.11
N ASP A 482 -19.14 -14.99 10.55
CA ASP A 482 -18.27 -14.21 9.66
C ASP A 482 -18.14 -12.72 10.04
N GLY A 483 -18.82 -12.27 11.06
CA GLY A 483 -18.82 -10.87 11.46
C GLY A 483 -17.57 -10.45 12.23
N ASP A 484 -16.74 -9.52 11.69
CA ASP A 484 -15.62 -8.93 12.44
C ASP A 484 -16.09 -8.24 13.73
N ALA A 485 -17.32 -7.71 13.75
CA ALA A 485 -17.96 -7.15 14.94
C ALA A 485 -18.24 -8.19 16.04
N ASP A 486 -18.62 -9.42 15.67
CA ASP A 486 -18.84 -10.51 16.63
C ASP A 486 -17.52 -10.97 17.23
N ARG A 487 -16.47 -11.11 16.39
CA ARG A 487 -15.11 -11.41 16.85
C ARG A 487 -14.60 -10.34 17.81
N TYR A 488 -14.76 -9.06 17.46
CA TYR A 488 -14.41 -7.96 18.36
C TYR A 488 -15.12 -8.05 19.71
N ALA A 489 -16.44 -8.28 19.72
CA ALA A 489 -17.21 -8.42 20.96
C ALA A 489 -16.74 -9.62 21.79
N GLN A 490 -16.46 -10.78 21.16
CA GLN A 490 -15.90 -11.96 21.82
C GLN A 490 -14.54 -11.68 22.44
N ASP A 491 -13.63 -11.03 21.73
CA ASP A 491 -12.29 -10.70 22.22
C ASP A 491 -12.35 -9.77 23.43
N VAL A 492 -13.20 -8.75 23.40
CA VAL A 492 -13.40 -7.83 24.52
C VAL A 492 -13.99 -8.56 25.74
N ILE A 493 -15.05 -9.38 25.57
CA ILE A 493 -15.67 -10.15 26.64
C ILE A 493 -14.67 -11.14 27.25
N ALA A 494 -13.94 -11.89 26.41
CA ALA A 494 -12.95 -12.84 26.88
C ALA A 494 -11.86 -12.16 27.71
N TYR A 495 -11.37 -11.02 27.25
CA TYR A 495 -10.36 -10.25 27.97
C TYR A 495 -10.88 -9.76 29.33
N LEU A 496 -12.01 -9.04 29.37
CA LEU A 496 -12.55 -8.45 30.59
C LEU A 496 -12.94 -9.51 31.65
N VAL A 497 -13.49 -10.64 31.22
CA VAL A 497 -13.83 -11.74 32.15
C VAL A 497 -12.57 -12.35 32.74
N THR A 498 -11.51 -12.54 31.94
CA THR A 498 -10.24 -13.11 32.44
C THR A 498 -9.60 -12.20 33.49
N GLN A 499 -9.72 -10.85 33.36
CA GLN A 499 -9.21 -9.93 34.38
C GLN A 499 -9.95 -10.07 35.73
N VAL A 500 -11.26 -10.23 35.72
CA VAL A 500 -12.05 -10.41 36.96
C VAL A 500 -11.62 -11.68 37.71
N TYR A 501 -11.30 -12.78 37.00
CA TYR A 501 -10.83 -14.02 37.63
C TYR A 501 -9.39 -13.93 38.18
N ASN A 502 -8.56 -13.05 37.64
CA ASN A 502 -7.16 -12.89 38.11
C ASN A 502 -7.05 -11.91 39.28
N GLU A 503 -8.05 -11.07 39.53
CA GLU A 503 -8.10 -10.10 40.63
C GLU A 503 -8.92 -10.64 41.85
N SER A 504 -9.63 -11.79 41.70
CA SER A 504 -10.33 -12.51 42.77
C SER A 504 -9.48 -13.66 43.34
#